data_86cdb00ff2cf7945098d068011150ba0
#
_entry.id   86cdb00ff2cf7945098d068011150ba0
#
_cell.length_a   1.000
_cell.length_b   1.000
_cell.length_c   1.000
_cell.angle_alpha   90.00
_cell.angle_beta   90.00
_cell.angle_gamma   90.00
#
_symmetry.space_group_name_H-M   'P 1'
#
loop_
_entity.id
_entity.type
_entity.pdbx_description
1 polymer ?
#
loop_
_entity_poly.entity_id
_entity_poly.type
_entity_poly.pdbx_seq_one_letter_code
_entity_poly.pdbx_strand_id
1 'polypeptide(L)'
;MASENLNQSSVALTPVEATDYAESVAAYKAQKRPFLSFLSGISAGACIALAFVFYTTTQTASAGAPWGLTKLVGGLVFSLGVIMVVILGSELFTSSTLTLVARVGGKITTTQMIRNWIVVYLGNFVGGLFIAAVIWFGGQTMAASGQWGLTILATAQHKIHHTWFEAFNLGILCNIMVCVAVWMSYSGKTVTDKAFIMIMPIGLFVASGFEHCVANMFMIPLGIITAHSSTPEFWQQIGVDPMKYADLDLYHFIVKNLIPVTLGNIVGGAVCIGLFQRYLTKVH
;
A
#
# COMPACT_ATOMS: atom_id res chain seq x y z
N MET A 1 -19.85 -11.51 -33.91
CA MET A 1 -20.05 -10.05 -33.99
C MET A 1 -21.34 -9.74 -33.25
N ALA A 2 -21.25 -9.54 -31.95
CA ALA A 2 -22.36 -9.01 -31.16
C ALA A 2 -21.75 -7.89 -30.34
N SER A 3 -22.01 -6.66 -30.78
CA SER A 3 -21.83 -5.45 -29.98
C SER A 3 -22.90 -5.48 -28.90
N GLU A 4 -22.61 -6.10 -27.77
CA GLU A 4 -23.41 -5.89 -26.59
C GLU A 4 -23.27 -4.42 -26.18
N ASN A 5 -24.36 -3.70 -26.42
CA ASN A 5 -24.60 -2.38 -25.89
C ASN A 5 -24.48 -2.46 -24.34
N LEU A 6 -23.31 -2.20 -23.82
CA LEU A 6 -23.15 -1.79 -22.43
C LEU A 6 -23.82 -0.42 -22.30
N ASN A 7 -25.11 -0.43 -22.06
CA ASN A 7 -25.84 0.71 -21.52
C ASN A 7 -25.26 0.99 -20.12
N GLN A 8 -24.08 1.61 -20.08
CA GLN A 8 -23.50 2.09 -18.84
C GLN A 8 -24.41 3.20 -18.34
N SER A 9 -25.22 2.90 -17.34
CA SER A 9 -25.98 3.93 -16.66
C SER A 9 -25.05 5.07 -16.28
N SER A 10 -25.42 6.30 -16.56
CA SER A 10 -24.64 7.50 -16.20
C SER A 10 -24.63 7.74 -14.67
N VAL A 11 -25.35 6.93 -13.93
CA VAL A 11 -25.51 7.02 -12.47
C VAL A 11 -24.47 6.17 -11.75
N ALA A 12 -23.97 6.65 -10.60
CA ALA A 12 -23.12 5.89 -9.71
C ALA A 12 -23.81 4.61 -9.23
N LEU A 13 -23.03 3.56 -8.93
CA LEU A 13 -23.58 2.31 -8.40
C LEU A 13 -24.28 2.55 -7.07
N THR A 14 -25.43 1.94 -6.87
CA THR A 14 -26.07 1.84 -5.56
C THR A 14 -25.19 0.99 -4.62
N PRO A 15 -25.37 1.08 -3.30
CA PRO A 15 -24.59 0.26 -2.34
C PRO A 15 -24.69 -1.25 -2.61
N VAL A 16 -25.86 -1.73 -3.04
CA VAL A 16 -26.07 -3.15 -3.38
C VAL A 16 -25.29 -3.52 -4.66
N GLU A 17 -25.41 -2.73 -5.72
CA GLU A 17 -24.68 -2.94 -6.98
C GLU A 17 -23.16 -2.86 -6.77
N ALA A 18 -22.68 -1.95 -5.93
CA ALA A 18 -21.26 -1.85 -5.57
C ALA A 18 -20.77 -3.12 -4.88
N THR A 19 -21.59 -3.74 -4.02
CA THR A 19 -21.26 -5.01 -3.38
C THR A 19 -21.25 -6.16 -4.37
N ASP A 20 -22.20 -6.24 -5.29
CA ASP A 20 -22.22 -7.25 -6.36
C ASP A 20 -21.00 -7.13 -7.28
N TYR A 21 -20.63 -5.91 -7.60
CA TYR A 21 -19.43 -5.63 -8.38
C TYR A 21 -18.15 -6.03 -7.60
N ALA A 22 -18.06 -5.66 -6.32
CA ALA A 22 -16.95 -6.05 -5.45
C ALA A 22 -16.78 -7.58 -5.37
N GLU A 23 -17.88 -8.33 -5.18
CA GLU A 23 -17.85 -9.79 -5.19
C GLU A 23 -17.35 -10.37 -6.52
N SER A 24 -17.75 -9.75 -7.63
CA SER A 24 -17.36 -10.20 -8.98
C SER A 24 -15.88 -9.93 -9.26
N VAL A 25 -15.39 -8.75 -8.92
CA VAL A 25 -13.96 -8.39 -9.01
C VAL A 25 -13.11 -9.29 -8.10
N ALA A 26 -13.56 -9.53 -6.87
CA ALA A 26 -12.91 -10.40 -5.91
C ALA A 26 -12.81 -11.85 -6.43
N ALA A 27 -13.89 -12.38 -7.00
CA ALA A 27 -13.91 -13.72 -7.61
C ALA A 27 -12.94 -13.80 -8.79
N TYR A 28 -12.95 -12.83 -9.69
CA TYR A 28 -12.03 -12.76 -10.82
C TYR A 28 -10.55 -12.80 -10.36
N LYS A 29 -10.18 -11.98 -9.38
CA LYS A 29 -8.81 -11.96 -8.83
C LYS A 29 -8.41 -13.32 -8.26
N ALA A 30 -9.25 -13.93 -7.41
CA ALA A 30 -8.93 -15.20 -6.77
C ALA A 30 -8.86 -16.40 -7.74
N GLN A 31 -9.53 -16.32 -8.89
CA GLN A 31 -9.55 -17.37 -9.93
C GLN A 31 -8.46 -17.20 -10.98
N LYS A 32 -7.80 -16.03 -11.03
CA LYS A 32 -6.71 -15.75 -11.96
C LYS A 32 -5.56 -16.74 -11.80
N ARG A 33 -4.82 -17.01 -12.91
CA ARG A 33 -3.64 -17.88 -12.88
C ARG A 33 -2.60 -17.32 -11.90
N PRO A 34 -2.03 -18.12 -10.98
CA PRO A 34 -1.12 -17.64 -9.93
C PRO A 34 0.08 -16.85 -10.49
N PHE A 35 0.68 -17.30 -11.58
CA PHE A 35 1.81 -16.60 -12.20
C PHE A 35 1.43 -15.19 -12.69
N LEU A 36 0.25 -15.02 -13.26
CA LEU A 36 -0.24 -13.70 -13.68
C LEU A 36 -0.56 -12.80 -12.48
N SER A 37 -1.11 -13.36 -11.40
CA SER A 37 -1.30 -12.62 -10.14
C SER A 37 0.03 -12.21 -9.52
N PHE A 38 1.05 -13.06 -9.60
CA PHE A 38 2.40 -12.73 -9.14
C PHE A 38 3.01 -11.56 -9.91
N LEU A 39 3.00 -11.61 -11.25
CA LEU A 39 3.49 -10.51 -12.09
C LEU A 39 2.71 -9.22 -11.87
N SER A 40 1.39 -9.32 -11.75
CA SER A 40 0.51 -8.21 -11.43
C SER A 40 0.84 -7.63 -10.03
N GLY A 41 1.19 -8.51 -9.09
CA GLY A 41 1.68 -8.13 -7.75
C GLY A 41 3.00 -7.37 -7.82
N ILE A 42 3.97 -7.81 -8.63
CA ILE A 42 5.24 -7.08 -8.82
C ILE A 42 4.97 -5.66 -9.30
N SER A 43 4.10 -5.50 -10.29
CA SER A 43 3.71 -4.18 -10.79
C SER A 43 3.10 -3.30 -9.68
N ALA A 44 2.19 -3.84 -8.87
CA ALA A 44 1.56 -3.09 -7.79
C ALA A 44 2.57 -2.70 -6.70
N GLY A 45 3.45 -3.62 -6.28
CA GLY A 45 4.52 -3.34 -5.32
C GLY A 45 5.45 -2.22 -5.79
N ALA A 46 5.82 -2.24 -7.08
CA ALA A 46 6.62 -1.19 -7.69
C ALA A 46 5.89 0.17 -7.71
N CYS A 47 4.59 0.19 -8.04
CA CYS A 47 3.78 1.43 -8.01
C CYS A 47 3.73 2.04 -6.60
N ILE A 48 3.51 1.24 -5.57
CA ILE A 48 3.49 1.72 -4.17
C ILE A 48 4.89 2.22 -3.74
N ALA A 49 5.94 1.52 -4.14
CA ALA A 49 7.32 1.95 -3.87
C ALA A 49 7.63 3.31 -4.52
N LEU A 50 7.27 3.51 -5.79
CA LEU A 50 7.44 4.80 -6.49
C LEU A 50 6.64 5.93 -5.83
N ALA A 51 5.44 5.66 -5.34
CA ALA A 51 4.67 6.63 -4.56
C ALA A 51 5.38 7.00 -3.25
N PHE A 52 6.03 6.03 -2.62
CA PHE A 52 6.82 6.30 -1.41
C PHE A 52 8.11 7.09 -1.72
N VAL A 53 8.72 6.89 -2.89
CA VAL A 53 9.80 7.76 -3.38
C VAL A 53 9.32 9.20 -3.46
N PHE A 54 8.13 9.43 -4.04
CA PHE A 54 7.55 10.78 -4.15
C PHE A 54 7.23 11.36 -2.76
N TYR A 55 6.63 10.57 -1.87
CA TYR A 55 6.44 10.94 -0.46
C TYR A 55 7.76 11.37 0.17
N THR A 56 8.80 10.53 0.11
CA THR A 56 10.11 10.82 0.70
C THR A 56 10.69 12.13 0.18
N THR A 57 10.57 12.38 -1.13
CA THR A 57 11.02 13.62 -1.75
C THR A 57 10.33 14.85 -1.16
N THR A 58 9.03 14.78 -0.88
CA THR A 58 8.29 15.89 -0.26
C THR A 58 8.57 16.06 1.23
N GLN A 59 9.03 15.01 1.91
CA GLN A 59 9.40 15.06 3.33
C GLN A 59 10.88 15.47 3.55
N THR A 60 11.70 15.43 2.49
CA THR A 60 13.13 15.74 2.56
C THR A 60 13.34 17.20 2.91
N ALA A 61 14.23 17.45 3.88
CA ALA A 61 14.60 18.80 4.33
C ALA A 61 13.40 19.68 4.75
N SER A 62 12.31 19.08 5.20
CA SER A 62 11.08 19.79 5.60
C SER A 62 11.14 20.37 7.03
N ALA A 63 12.29 20.35 7.68
CA ALA A 63 12.50 20.94 9.00
C ALA A 63 12.11 22.44 8.97
N GLY A 64 11.22 22.84 9.88
CA GLY A 64 10.68 24.22 9.92
C GLY A 64 9.39 24.45 9.14
N ALA A 65 8.97 23.52 8.27
CA ALA A 65 7.65 23.59 7.66
C ALA A 65 6.55 23.16 8.66
N PRO A 66 5.31 23.69 8.55
CA PRO A 66 4.20 23.27 9.39
C PRO A 66 3.95 21.77 9.26
N TRP A 67 4.01 21.04 10.38
CA TRP A 67 3.93 19.58 10.40
C TRP A 67 2.73 19.02 9.63
N GLY A 68 1.51 19.56 9.90
CA GLY A 68 0.30 19.09 9.24
C GLY A 68 0.30 19.31 7.72
N LEU A 69 0.86 20.42 7.25
CA LEU A 69 0.97 20.70 5.82
C LEU A 69 1.94 19.72 5.14
N THR A 70 3.10 19.48 5.75
CA THR A 70 4.08 18.51 5.26
C THR A 70 3.47 17.10 5.15
N LYS A 71 2.72 16.68 6.18
CA LYS A 71 2.03 15.39 6.18
C LYS A 71 0.94 15.33 5.11
N LEU A 72 0.15 16.39 4.95
CA LEU A 72 -0.88 16.47 3.92
C LEU A 72 -0.29 16.35 2.51
N VAL A 73 0.77 17.13 2.20
CA VAL A 73 1.43 17.05 0.90
C VAL A 73 1.97 15.64 0.65
N GLY A 74 2.66 15.05 1.64
CA GLY A 74 3.13 13.67 1.54
C GLY A 74 2.02 12.66 1.28
N GLY A 75 0.88 12.82 1.98
CA GLY A 75 -0.30 11.97 1.78
C GLY A 75 -0.90 12.10 0.38
N LEU A 76 -1.05 13.33 -0.10
CA LEU A 76 -1.60 13.60 -1.44
C LEU A 76 -0.73 13.00 -2.55
N VAL A 77 0.60 13.19 -2.50
CA VAL A 77 1.48 12.66 -3.55
C VAL A 77 1.57 11.12 -3.48
N PHE A 78 1.45 10.53 -2.29
CA PHE A 78 1.44 9.07 -2.16
C PHE A 78 0.21 8.42 -2.82
N SER A 79 -0.91 9.13 -2.95
CA SER A 79 -2.12 8.61 -3.59
C SER A 79 -1.87 8.15 -5.04
N LEU A 80 -0.86 8.72 -5.70
CA LEU A 80 -0.41 8.29 -7.04
C LEU A 80 -0.19 6.77 -7.12
N GLY A 81 0.37 6.15 -6.07
CA GLY A 81 0.64 4.71 -6.08
C GLY A 81 -0.62 3.86 -6.22
N VAL A 82 -1.65 4.15 -5.41
CA VAL A 82 -2.90 3.40 -5.47
C VAL A 82 -3.68 3.71 -6.74
N ILE A 83 -3.62 4.95 -7.22
CA ILE A 83 -4.18 5.35 -8.51
C ILE A 83 -3.55 4.52 -9.64
N MET A 84 -2.21 4.46 -9.70
CA MET A 84 -1.50 3.63 -10.69
C MET A 84 -1.91 2.16 -10.59
N VAL A 85 -1.96 1.58 -9.38
CA VAL A 85 -2.37 0.19 -9.15
C VAL A 85 -3.75 -0.08 -9.75
N VAL A 86 -4.73 0.78 -9.48
CA VAL A 86 -6.12 0.57 -9.94
C VAL A 86 -6.26 0.80 -11.43
N ILE A 87 -5.64 1.83 -11.99
CA ILE A 87 -5.74 2.15 -13.43
C ILE A 87 -5.00 1.12 -14.27
N LEU A 88 -3.85 0.62 -13.82
CA LEU A 88 -3.12 -0.47 -14.49
C LEU A 88 -3.77 -1.84 -14.30
N GLY A 89 -4.76 -1.97 -13.41
CA GLY A 89 -5.37 -3.27 -13.07
C GLY A 89 -4.42 -4.21 -12.35
N SER A 90 -3.43 -3.66 -11.63
CA SER A 90 -2.45 -4.41 -10.84
C SER A 90 -3.05 -4.95 -9.53
N GLU A 91 -2.48 -6.04 -8.99
CA GLU A 91 -3.00 -6.67 -7.79
C GLU A 91 -2.19 -6.25 -6.56
N LEU A 92 -2.83 -5.50 -5.68
CA LEU A 92 -2.28 -5.05 -4.40
C LEU A 92 -2.85 -5.92 -3.26
N PHE A 93 -1.99 -6.47 -2.41
CA PHE A 93 -2.38 -7.37 -1.32
C PHE A 93 -3.46 -6.76 -0.41
N THR A 94 -3.30 -5.51 -0.02
CA THR A 94 -4.25 -4.81 0.84
C THR A 94 -5.67 -4.76 0.25
N SER A 95 -5.81 -4.51 -1.05
CA SER A 95 -7.10 -4.61 -1.74
C SER A 95 -7.53 -6.07 -2.01
N SER A 96 -6.59 -7.02 -2.10
CA SER A 96 -6.89 -8.43 -2.27
C SER A 96 -7.52 -9.05 -1.03
N THR A 97 -7.40 -8.43 0.15
CA THR A 97 -8.11 -8.84 1.37
C THR A 97 -9.64 -8.81 1.17
N LEU A 98 -10.14 -7.96 0.28
CA LEU A 98 -11.56 -7.93 -0.11
C LEU A 98 -12.04 -9.23 -0.81
N THR A 99 -11.15 -10.14 -1.20
CA THR A 99 -11.58 -11.44 -1.74
C THR A 99 -12.37 -12.29 -0.74
N LEU A 100 -12.30 -11.95 0.55
CA LEU A 100 -13.16 -12.54 1.58
C LEU A 100 -14.66 -12.32 1.28
N VAL A 101 -15.03 -11.22 0.63
CA VAL A 101 -16.42 -10.94 0.22
C VAL A 101 -16.94 -12.01 -0.74
N ALA A 102 -16.15 -12.35 -1.77
CA ALA A 102 -16.48 -13.41 -2.72
C ALA A 102 -16.46 -14.81 -2.06
N ARG A 103 -15.58 -15.03 -1.07
CA ARG A 103 -15.55 -16.30 -0.31
C ARG A 103 -16.82 -16.51 0.48
N VAL A 104 -17.28 -15.49 1.20
CA VAL A 104 -18.53 -15.54 1.97
C VAL A 104 -19.76 -15.58 1.03
N GLY A 105 -19.68 -14.92 -0.14
CA GLY A 105 -20.68 -15.04 -1.20
C GLY A 105 -20.73 -16.38 -1.93
N GLY A 106 -19.87 -17.33 -1.56
CA GLY A 106 -19.83 -18.67 -2.19
C GLY A 106 -19.22 -18.73 -3.58
N LYS A 107 -18.65 -17.62 -4.08
CA LYS A 107 -18.11 -17.52 -5.46
C LYS A 107 -16.71 -18.12 -5.61
N ILE A 108 -15.98 -18.27 -4.53
CA ILE A 108 -14.63 -18.86 -4.48
C ILE A 108 -14.44 -19.75 -3.27
N THR A 109 -13.43 -20.64 -3.33
CA THR A 109 -13.02 -21.46 -2.19
C THR A 109 -12.04 -20.70 -1.27
N THR A 110 -11.89 -21.16 -0.02
CA THR A 110 -10.89 -20.63 0.91
C THR A 110 -9.47 -20.81 0.35
N THR A 111 -9.20 -21.93 -0.31
CA THR A 111 -7.90 -22.20 -0.94
C THR A 111 -7.58 -21.19 -2.05
N GLN A 112 -8.57 -20.84 -2.90
CA GLN A 112 -8.39 -19.82 -3.93
C GLN A 112 -8.08 -18.44 -3.32
N MET A 113 -8.80 -18.07 -2.25
CA MET A 113 -8.58 -16.82 -1.54
C MET A 113 -7.16 -16.74 -0.94
N ILE A 114 -6.78 -17.74 -0.13
CA ILE A 114 -5.47 -17.76 0.53
C ILE A 114 -4.33 -17.82 -0.49
N ARG A 115 -4.49 -18.63 -1.55
CA ARG A 115 -3.51 -18.66 -2.65
C ARG A 115 -3.33 -17.28 -3.29
N ASN A 116 -4.41 -16.55 -3.58
CA ASN A 116 -4.33 -15.21 -4.14
C ASN A 116 -3.59 -14.26 -3.17
N TRP A 117 -3.93 -14.28 -1.87
CA TRP A 117 -3.26 -13.46 -0.87
C TRP A 117 -1.75 -13.72 -0.83
N ILE A 118 -1.33 -14.97 -0.75
CA ILE A 118 0.10 -15.33 -0.69
C ILE A 118 0.82 -14.90 -1.97
N VAL A 119 0.27 -15.23 -3.13
CA VAL A 119 0.92 -14.98 -4.43
C VAL A 119 1.06 -13.47 -4.68
N VAL A 120 0.00 -12.71 -4.41
CA VAL A 120 0.01 -11.24 -4.57
C VAL A 120 0.96 -10.59 -3.56
N TYR A 121 0.95 -11.05 -2.31
CA TYR A 121 1.85 -10.56 -1.26
C TYR A 121 3.32 -10.72 -1.65
N LEU A 122 3.69 -11.91 -2.11
CA LEU A 122 5.05 -12.19 -2.59
C LEU A 122 5.40 -11.35 -3.82
N GLY A 123 4.46 -11.18 -4.75
CA GLY A 123 4.66 -10.29 -5.89
C GLY A 123 4.90 -8.83 -5.47
N ASN A 124 4.07 -8.31 -4.56
CA ASN A 124 4.24 -6.95 -4.03
C ASN A 124 5.61 -6.79 -3.34
N PHE A 125 6.05 -7.81 -2.58
CA PHE A 125 7.34 -7.79 -1.92
C PHE A 125 8.50 -7.71 -2.94
N VAL A 126 8.47 -8.53 -3.97
CA VAL A 126 9.47 -8.48 -5.06
C VAL A 126 9.48 -7.12 -5.76
N GLY A 127 8.28 -6.55 -6.05
CA GLY A 127 8.16 -5.23 -6.67
C GLY A 127 8.73 -4.10 -5.80
N GLY A 128 8.46 -4.15 -4.50
CA GLY A 128 9.01 -3.19 -3.52
C GLY A 128 10.54 -3.28 -3.42
N LEU A 129 11.08 -4.49 -3.29
CA LEU A 129 12.53 -4.72 -3.24
C LEU A 129 13.23 -4.31 -4.55
N PHE A 130 12.62 -4.58 -5.70
CA PHE A 130 13.16 -4.16 -6.99
C PHE A 130 13.36 -2.64 -7.05
N ILE A 131 12.34 -1.87 -6.68
CA ILE A 131 12.46 -0.39 -6.66
C ILE A 131 13.47 0.06 -5.60
N ALA A 132 13.51 -0.58 -4.43
CA ALA A 132 14.52 -0.26 -3.41
C ALA A 132 15.95 -0.43 -3.95
N ALA A 133 16.20 -1.54 -4.65
CA ALA A 133 17.49 -1.79 -5.29
C ALA A 133 17.82 -0.74 -6.38
N VAL A 134 16.86 -0.43 -7.26
CA VAL A 134 17.08 0.57 -8.32
C VAL A 134 17.35 1.97 -7.73
N ILE A 135 16.65 2.37 -6.68
CA ILE A 135 16.87 3.64 -5.97
C ILE A 135 18.27 3.66 -5.33
N TRP A 136 18.65 2.55 -4.67
CA TRP A 136 19.96 2.43 -4.05
C TRP A 136 21.09 2.54 -5.07
N PHE A 137 21.08 1.71 -6.12
CA PHE A 137 22.09 1.74 -7.16
C PHE A 137 22.07 3.01 -8.02
N GLY A 138 20.92 3.69 -8.09
CA GLY A 138 20.80 5.00 -8.73
C GLY A 138 21.37 6.16 -7.91
N GLY A 139 21.85 5.92 -6.68
CA GLY A 139 22.47 6.94 -5.83
C GLY A 139 21.49 7.97 -5.27
N GLN A 140 20.17 7.69 -5.31
CA GLN A 140 19.14 8.64 -4.88
C GLN A 140 19.29 9.02 -3.39
N THR A 141 19.89 8.18 -2.56
CA THR A 141 20.13 8.46 -1.13
C THR A 141 21.02 9.70 -0.91
N MET A 142 21.87 10.06 -1.88
CA MET A 142 22.72 11.24 -1.83
C MET A 142 22.00 12.54 -2.25
N ALA A 143 20.78 12.45 -2.75
CA ALA A 143 20.02 13.65 -3.18
C ALA A 143 19.84 14.64 -2.01
N ALA A 144 19.79 15.93 -2.35
CA ALA A 144 19.71 17.02 -1.38
C ALA A 144 20.81 16.92 -0.29
N SER A 145 22.05 16.66 -0.71
CA SER A 145 23.20 16.51 0.19
C SER A 145 22.99 15.43 1.26
N GLY A 146 22.47 14.26 0.85
CA GLY A 146 22.20 13.12 1.73
C GLY A 146 20.91 13.22 2.57
N GLN A 147 20.21 14.36 2.53
CA GLN A 147 18.98 14.56 3.33
C GLN A 147 17.85 13.62 2.90
N TRP A 148 17.83 13.20 1.62
CA TRP A 148 16.89 12.21 1.15
C TRP A 148 17.10 10.84 1.82
N GLY A 149 18.36 10.40 1.89
CA GLY A 149 18.75 9.17 2.59
C GLY A 149 18.48 9.26 4.11
N LEU A 150 18.73 10.42 4.72
CA LEU A 150 18.39 10.66 6.13
C LEU A 150 16.88 10.54 6.37
N THR A 151 16.06 11.01 5.42
CA THR A 151 14.59 10.88 5.50
C THR A 151 14.15 9.42 5.41
N ILE A 152 14.80 8.60 4.57
CA ILE A 152 14.59 7.14 4.52
C ILE A 152 14.92 6.50 5.87
N LEU A 153 16.10 6.76 6.40
CA LEU A 153 16.54 6.22 7.70
C LEU A 153 15.56 6.56 8.83
N ALA A 154 15.21 7.83 8.95
CA ALA A 154 14.30 8.30 9.99
C ALA A 154 12.89 7.69 9.85
N THR A 155 12.38 7.58 8.61
CA THR A 155 11.06 7.02 8.35
C THR A 155 11.04 5.52 8.62
N ALA A 156 12.05 4.78 8.17
CA ALA A 156 12.16 3.35 8.41
C ALA A 156 12.29 3.04 9.91
N GLN A 157 13.13 3.79 10.64
CA GLN A 157 13.31 3.62 12.07
C GLN A 157 12.03 3.92 12.86
N HIS A 158 11.32 4.98 12.52
CA HIS A 158 10.02 5.29 13.15
C HIS A 158 9.04 4.11 13.01
N LYS A 159 9.02 3.45 11.85
CA LYS A 159 8.12 2.32 11.59
C LYS A 159 8.45 1.07 12.41
N ILE A 160 9.72 0.76 12.61
CA ILE A 160 10.13 -0.40 13.42
C ILE A 160 10.02 -0.17 14.92
N HIS A 161 9.89 1.08 15.35
CA HIS A 161 9.77 1.46 16.78
C HIS A 161 8.33 1.40 17.30
N HIS A 162 7.33 1.19 16.47
CA HIS A 162 6.01 0.88 16.98
C HIS A 162 6.03 -0.41 17.81
N THR A 163 5.31 -0.41 18.92
CA THR A 163 4.99 -1.67 19.60
C THR A 163 4.18 -2.57 18.65
N TRP A 164 4.21 -3.87 18.91
CA TRP A 164 3.46 -4.84 18.10
C TRP A 164 1.97 -4.49 17.99
N PHE A 165 1.39 -4.04 19.12
CA PHE A 165 -0.02 -3.66 19.18
C PHE A 165 -0.32 -2.35 18.44
N GLU A 166 0.55 -1.35 18.52
CA GLU A 166 0.44 -0.12 17.73
C GLU A 166 0.52 -0.43 16.23
N ALA A 167 1.53 -1.18 15.79
CA ALA A 167 1.70 -1.57 14.40
C ALA A 167 0.47 -2.33 13.85
N PHE A 168 -0.12 -3.23 14.66
CA PHE A 168 -1.34 -3.95 14.31
C PHE A 168 -2.54 -3.00 14.13
N ASN A 169 -2.79 -2.11 15.10
CA ASN A 169 -3.93 -1.19 15.05
C ASN A 169 -3.79 -0.14 13.94
N LEU A 170 -2.58 0.42 13.76
CA LEU A 170 -2.30 1.31 12.63
C LEU A 170 -2.47 0.60 11.29
N GLY A 171 -2.18 -0.70 11.25
CA GLY A 171 -2.48 -1.56 10.11
C GLY A 171 -3.97 -1.68 9.82
N ILE A 172 -4.81 -1.86 10.85
CA ILE A 172 -6.29 -1.89 10.69
C ILE A 172 -6.77 -0.58 10.07
N LEU A 173 -6.40 0.56 10.67
CA LEU A 173 -6.82 1.88 10.21
C LEU A 173 -6.39 2.15 8.76
N CYS A 174 -5.16 1.79 8.43
CA CYS A 174 -4.66 1.92 7.05
C CYS A 174 -5.54 1.17 6.05
N ASN A 175 -5.79 -0.12 6.29
CA ASN A 175 -6.49 -0.91 5.28
C ASN A 175 -8.01 -0.70 5.27
N ILE A 176 -8.59 -0.13 6.31
CA ILE A 176 -9.92 0.46 6.23
C ILE A 176 -9.94 1.53 5.13
N MET A 177 -8.99 2.47 5.15
CA MET A 177 -8.98 3.58 4.20
C MET A 177 -8.63 3.13 2.77
N VAL A 178 -7.68 2.19 2.61
CA VAL A 178 -7.34 1.63 1.29
C VAL A 178 -8.54 0.89 0.69
N CYS A 179 -9.22 0.06 1.47
CA CYS A 179 -10.38 -0.70 0.99
C CYS A 179 -11.59 0.20 0.75
N VAL A 180 -11.81 1.24 1.54
CA VAL A 180 -12.81 2.29 1.26
C VAL A 180 -12.52 2.98 -0.07
N ALA A 181 -11.26 3.40 -0.31
CA ALA A 181 -10.88 4.04 -1.57
C ALA A 181 -11.16 3.13 -2.78
N VAL A 182 -10.76 1.86 -2.67
CA VAL A 182 -11.01 0.86 -3.73
C VAL A 182 -12.49 0.60 -3.93
N TRP A 183 -13.26 0.44 -2.84
CA TRP A 183 -14.71 0.22 -2.91
C TRP A 183 -15.44 1.39 -3.56
N MET A 184 -15.14 2.61 -3.13
CA MET A 184 -15.71 3.83 -3.72
C MET A 184 -15.36 3.95 -5.22
N SER A 185 -14.15 3.53 -5.62
CA SER A 185 -13.71 3.59 -7.01
C SER A 185 -14.52 2.69 -7.96
N TYR A 186 -15.25 1.71 -7.44
CA TYR A 186 -16.15 0.87 -8.24
C TYR A 186 -17.30 1.68 -8.85
N SER A 187 -17.72 2.76 -8.19
CA SER A 187 -18.72 3.69 -8.73
C SER A 187 -18.18 4.69 -9.75
N GLY A 188 -16.84 4.84 -9.84
CA GLY A 188 -16.20 5.72 -10.82
C GLY A 188 -16.31 5.15 -12.24
N LYS A 189 -16.79 5.95 -13.18
CA LYS A 189 -17.01 5.57 -14.57
C LYS A 189 -15.83 5.87 -15.48
N THR A 190 -15.12 6.95 -15.19
CA THR A 190 -13.94 7.39 -15.93
C THR A 190 -12.66 7.15 -15.12
N VAL A 191 -11.52 7.24 -15.81
CA VAL A 191 -10.20 7.23 -15.16
C VAL A 191 -10.08 8.39 -14.16
N THR A 192 -10.60 9.56 -14.54
CA THR A 192 -10.57 10.76 -13.69
C THR A 192 -11.39 10.57 -12.42
N ASP A 193 -12.60 10.01 -12.51
CA ASP A 193 -13.43 9.73 -11.34
C ASP A 193 -12.69 8.81 -10.35
N LYS A 194 -12.14 7.70 -10.86
CA LYS A 194 -11.41 6.74 -10.03
C LYS A 194 -10.20 7.37 -9.37
N ALA A 195 -9.42 8.15 -10.12
CA ALA A 195 -8.26 8.85 -9.59
C ALA A 195 -8.66 9.84 -8.49
N PHE A 196 -9.67 10.68 -8.74
CA PHE A 196 -10.11 11.69 -7.80
C PHE A 196 -10.66 11.10 -6.49
N ILE A 197 -11.49 10.06 -6.59
CA ILE A 197 -12.08 9.36 -5.44
C ILE A 197 -11.01 8.83 -4.48
N MET A 198 -9.87 8.38 -5.01
CA MET A 198 -8.80 7.77 -4.21
C MET A 198 -7.93 8.78 -3.44
N ILE A 199 -7.83 10.03 -3.90
CA ILE A 199 -6.88 11.00 -3.36
C ILE A 199 -7.08 11.21 -1.85
N MET A 200 -8.29 11.50 -1.42
CA MET A 200 -8.53 11.87 -0.02
C MET A 200 -8.40 10.70 0.97
N PRO A 201 -8.99 9.50 0.72
CA PRO A 201 -8.82 8.37 1.63
C PRO A 201 -7.35 7.92 1.74
N ILE A 202 -6.63 7.90 0.62
CA ILE A 202 -5.20 7.55 0.62
C ILE A 202 -4.38 8.64 1.29
N GLY A 203 -4.66 9.91 0.97
CA GLY A 203 -4.05 11.06 1.63
C GLY A 203 -4.21 11.04 3.15
N LEU A 204 -5.41 10.70 3.63
CA LEU A 204 -5.71 10.57 5.06
C LEU A 204 -4.80 9.54 5.74
N PHE A 205 -4.76 8.28 5.24
CA PHE A 205 -4.02 7.25 5.95
C PHE A 205 -2.52 7.53 6.00
N VAL A 206 -1.96 8.09 4.91
CA VAL A 206 -0.53 8.43 4.85
C VAL A 206 -0.20 9.62 5.74
N ALA A 207 -1.00 10.69 5.66
CA ALA A 207 -0.81 11.87 6.49
C ALA A 207 -0.92 11.57 7.99
N SER A 208 -1.80 10.62 8.36
CA SER A 208 -1.99 10.16 9.73
C SER A 208 -0.94 9.16 10.22
N GLY A 209 -0.03 8.70 9.34
CA GLY A 209 1.02 7.76 9.72
C GLY A 209 0.53 6.32 9.93
N PHE A 210 -0.58 5.91 9.30
CA PHE A 210 -1.06 4.53 9.38
C PHE A 210 -0.14 3.57 8.64
N GLU A 211 -0.14 2.31 9.05
CA GLU A 211 0.84 1.32 8.63
C GLU A 211 0.34 0.43 7.47
N HIS A 212 1.07 0.49 6.35
CA HIS A 212 0.77 -0.26 5.12
C HIS A 212 1.86 -1.30 4.84
N CYS A 213 1.53 -2.59 4.94
CA CYS A 213 2.53 -3.67 4.82
C CYS A 213 3.31 -3.61 3.49
N VAL A 214 2.64 -3.35 2.35
CA VAL A 214 3.33 -3.30 1.05
C VAL A 214 4.24 -2.06 0.92
N ALA A 215 3.85 -0.92 1.49
CA ALA A 215 4.71 0.25 1.55
C ALA A 215 5.96 0.00 2.41
N ASN A 216 5.80 -0.75 3.50
CA ASN A 216 6.90 -1.14 4.39
C ASN A 216 7.87 -2.12 3.71
N MET A 217 7.41 -2.93 2.74
CA MET A 217 8.27 -3.81 1.93
C MET A 217 9.28 -3.06 1.04
N PHE A 218 9.08 -1.77 0.81
CA PHE A 218 10.03 -0.89 0.15
C PHE A 218 10.84 -0.08 1.16
N MET A 219 10.13 0.64 2.05
CA MET A 219 10.72 1.66 2.92
C MET A 219 11.73 1.08 3.92
N ILE A 220 11.36 0.00 4.60
CA ILE A 220 12.23 -0.56 5.64
C ILE A 220 13.46 -1.27 5.05
N PRO A 221 13.34 -2.13 4.00
CA PRO A 221 14.51 -2.67 3.32
C PRO A 221 15.45 -1.61 2.76
N LEU A 222 14.93 -0.54 2.16
CA LEU A 222 15.79 0.57 1.71
C LEU A 222 16.47 1.27 2.89
N GLY A 223 15.78 1.44 4.02
CA GLY A 223 16.36 1.94 5.28
C GLY A 223 17.50 1.05 5.78
N ILE A 224 17.30 -0.27 5.80
CA ILE A 224 18.33 -1.25 6.20
C ILE A 224 19.55 -1.15 5.29
N ILE A 225 19.35 -1.15 3.96
CA ILE A 225 20.46 -1.01 3.01
C ILE A 225 21.20 0.32 3.23
N THR A 226 20.47 1.41 3.43
CA THR A 226 21.06 2.73 3.69
C THR A 226 21.85 2.74 5.00
N ALA A 227 21.33 2.13 6.06
CA ALA A 227 22.00 2.08 7.36
C ALA A 227 23.32 1.31 7.32
N HIS A 228 23.35 0.18 6.62
CA HIS A 228 24.50 -0.76 6.68
C HIS A 228 25.46 -0.69 5.48
N SER A 229 25.07 -0.03 4.38
CA SER A 229 25.86 -0.02 3.16
C SER A 229 26.26 1.38 2.68
N SER A 230 25.86 2.45 3.39
CA SER A 230 26.29 3.82 3.05
C SER A 230 27.74 4.04 3.34
N THR A 231 28.36 4.90 2.52
CA THR A 231 29.78 5.22 2.65
C THR A 231 30.04 6.19 3.81
N PRO A 232 31.30 6.29 4.31
CA PRO A 232 31.67 7.27 5.33
C PRO A 232 31.32 8.71 4.93
N GLU A 233 31.42 9.04 3.64
CA GLU A 233 31.09 10.37 3.11
C GLU A 233 29.61 10.70 3.29
N PHE A 234 28.71 9.73 3.10
CA PHE A 234 27.27 9.92 3.35
C PHE A 234 27.03 10.31 4.80
N TRP A 235 27.59 9.56 5.76
CA TRP A 235 27.44 9.80 7.19
C TRP A 235 28.02 11.14 7.63
N GLN A 236 29.18 11.48 7.09
CA GLN A 236 29.82 12.78 7.34
C GLN A 236 28.94 13.93 6.81
N GLN A 237 28.37 13.76 5.62
CA GLN A 237 27.57 14.80 4.98
C GLN A 237 26.26 15.07 5.73
N ILE A 238 25.59 14.04 6.26
CA ILE A 238 24.37 14.23 7.03
C ILE A 238 24.63 14.56 8.51
N GLY A 239 25.87 14.43 9.00
CA GLY A 239 26.27 14.76 10.36
C GLY A 239 25.64 13.90 11.44
N VAL A 240 25.36 12.61 11.16
CA VAL A 240 24.69 11.67 12.06
C VAL A 240 25.55 10.45 12.28
N ASP A 241 25.62 9.98 13.54
CA ASP A 241 26.31 8.73 13.89
C ASP A 241 25.52 7.53 13.31
N PRO A 242 26.19 6.63 12.53
CA PRO A 242 25.58 5.41 12.00
C PRO A 242 24.94 4.53 13.08
N MET A 243 25.49 4.51 14.28
CA MET A 243 24.99 3.70 15.40
C MET A 243 23.57 4.06 15.82
N LYS A 244 23.09 5.26 15.49
CA LYS A 244 21.71 5.68 15.73
C LYS A 244 20.70 4.79 14.99
N TYR A 245 21.08 4.17 13.89
CA TYR A 245 20.24 3.35 13.03
C TYR A 245 20.64 1.86 13.03
N ALA A 246 21.42 1.43 14.03
CA ALA A 246 21.89 0.05 14.13
C ALA A 246 20.76 -0.98 14.33
N ASP A 247 19.60 -0.54 14.79
CA ASP A 247 18.39 -1.34 14.99
C ASP A 247 17.55 -1.56 13.69
N LEU A 248 17.93 -0.91 12.58
CA LEU A 248 17.35 -1.20 11.27
C LEU A 248 17.88 -2.54 10.75
N ASP A 249 17.21 -3.62 11.10
CA ASP A 249 17.59 -4.99 10.76
C ASP A 249 16.39 -5.84 10.30
N LEU A 250 16.67 -7.06 9.85
CA LEU A 250 15.63 -7.98 9.36
C LEU A 250 14.66 -8.45 10.45
N TYR A 251 15.11 -8.57 11.70
CA TYR A 251 14.24 -8.97 12.80
C TYR A 251 13.19 -7.90 13.08
N HIS A 252 13.63 -6.64 13.23
CA HIS A 252 12.71 -5.52 13.45
C HIS A 252 11.79 -5.32 12.25
N PHE A 253 12.30 -5.46 11.03
CA PHE A 253 11.47 -5.37 9.83
C PHE A 253 10.36 -6.43 9.83
N ILE A 254 10.73 -7.72 9.96
CA ILE A 254 9.77 -8.80 9.75
C ILE A 254 8.89 -9.01 10.98
N VAL A 255 9.51 -9.17 12.17
CA VAL A 255 8.79 -9.59 13.37
C VAL A 255 8.11 -8.42 14.07
N LYS A 256 8.79 -7.26 14.14
CA LYS A 256 8.25 -6.09 14.86
C LYS A 256 7.31 -5.24 14.02
N ASN A 257 7.47 -5.23 12.69
CA ASN A 257 6.65 -4.40 11.82
C ASN A 257 5.80 -5.22 10.83
N LEU A 258 6.41 -5.98 9.92
CA LEU A 258 5.70 -6.54 8.77
C LEU A 258 4.59 -7.52 9.18
N ILE A 259 4.84 -8.39 10.16
CA ILE A 259 3.82 -9.37 10.64
C ILE A 259 2.62 -8.65 11.27
N PRO A 260 2.77 -7.82 12.33
CA PRO A 260 1.61 -7.17 12.93
C PRO A 260 0.87 -6.25 11.97
N VAL A 261 1.57 -5.50 11.13
CA VAL A 261 0.95 -4.64 10.12
C VAL A 261 0.15 -5.46 9.10
N THR A 262 0.69 -6.58 8.62
CA THR A 262 -0.02 -7.47 7.67
C THR A 262 -1.30 -8.01 8.29
N LEU A 263 -1.26 -8.49 9.53
CA LEU A 263 -2.44 -8.98 10.24
C LEU A 263 -3.47 -7.87 10.44
N GLY A 264 -3.02 -6.67 10.82
CA GLY A 264 -3.88 -5.49 10.93
C GLY A 264 -4.54 -5.12 9.59
N ASN A 265 -3.75 -5.12 8.50
CA ASN A 265 -4.29 -4.85 7.17
C ASN A 265 -5.34 -5.90 6.74
N ILE A 266 -5.15 -7.19 7.07
CA ILE A 266 -6.17 -8.22 6.81
C ILE A 266 -7.46 -7.89 7.55
N VAL A 267 -7.39 -7.61 8.85
CA VAL A 267 -8.58 -7.28 9.65
C VAL A 267 -9.28 -6.03 9.12
N GLY A 268 -8.53 -4.95 8.86
CA GLY A 268 -9.10 -3.69 8.36
C GLY A 268 -9.82 -3.84 7.03
N GLY A 269 -9.20 -4.51 6.06
CA GLY A 269 -9.78 -4.66 4.73
C GLY A 269 -10.83 -5.77 4.64
N ALA A 270 -10.50 -6.98 5.10
CA ALA A 270 -11.38 -8.13 4.95
C ALA A 270 -12.61 -8.05 5.86
N VAL A 271 -12.40 -7.71 7.13
CA VAL A 271 -13.48 -7.74 8.15
C VAL A 271 -14.17 -6.39 8.22
N CYS A 272 -13.42 -5.31 8.54
CA CYS A 272 -14.04 -4.01 8.81
C CYS A 272 -14.68 -3.39 7.56
N ILE A 273 -14.19 -3.66 6.37
CA ILE A 273 -14.79 -3.15 5.13
C ILE A 273 -15.51 -4.27 4.37
N GLY A 274 -14.81 -5.33 3.99
CA GLY A 274 -15.38 -6.37 3.13
C GLY A 274 -16.64 -7.00 3.71
N LEU A 275 -16.51 -7.65 4.86
CA LEU A 275 -17.65 -8.33 5.50
C LEU A 275 -18.72 -7.34 5.97
N PHE A 276 -18.31 -6.20 6.51
CA PHE A 276 -19.26 -5.21 7.04
C PHE A 276 -20.14 -4.64 5.92
N GLN A 277 -19.57 -4.21 4.80
CA GLN A 277 -20.35 -3.69 3.67
C GLN A 277 -21.26 -4.77 3.07
N ARG A 278 -20.76 -6.01 2.96
CA ARG A 278 -21.58 -7.12 2.51
C ARG A 278 -22.76 -7.40 3.44
N TYR A 279 -22.53 -7.36 4.75
CA TYR A 279 -23.58 -7.54 5.76
C TYR A 279 -24.66 -6.49 5.60
N LEU A 280 -24.27 -5.22 5.51
CA LEU A 280 -25.22 -4.08 5.37
C LEU A 280 -26.07 -4.16 4.10
N THR A 281 -25.60 -4.81 3.05
CA THR A 281 -26.28 -4.77 1.74
C THR A 281 -26.96 -6.08 1.33
N LYS A 282 -26.62 -7.20 1.95
CA LYS A 282 -27.06 -8.55 1.53
C LYS A 282 -27.80 -9.35 2.59
N VAL A 283 -27.83 -8.90 3.84
CA VAL A 283 -28.52 -9.59 4.94
C VAL A 283 -29.76 -8.81 5.30
N HIS A 284 -30.80 -8.99 4.48
CA HIS A 284 -32.18 -8.54 4.74
C HIS A 284 -33.15 -9.63 4.36
#